data_6fdddf326f07b93d38cd0b1bd51a3f12
#
_entry.id   6fdddf326f07b93d38cd0b1bd51a3f12
#
_cell.length_a   1.000
_cell.length_b   1.000
_cell.length_c   1.000
_cell.angle_alpha   90.00
_cell.angle_beta   90.00
_cell.angle_gamma   90.00
#
_symmetry.space_group_name_H-M   'P 1'
#
loop_
_entity.id
_entity.type
_entity.pdbx_description
1 polymer ?
#
loop_
_entity_poly.entity_id
_entity_poly.type
_entity_poly.pdbx_seq_one_letter_code
_entity_poly.pdbx_strand_id
1 'polypeptide(L)'
;MTQQSDHFSRHAGFELLRILSMMMIVLMHGIGHGGLETTAAPGTFPYFIYWLLFMLGRVSTNCFVMLTGYFMWQSKTKVSRLFRIEMQVLFYSLLTFVIGLFVNSVSLSAGTLLRAVFPTTSCVYWFCSCYFILYLAIPLLNKII
;
A
#
# COMPACT_ATOMS: atom_id res chain seq x y z
N MET A 1 20.74 -25.10 22.81
CA MET A 1 20.63 -24.93 21.35
C MET A 1 19.17 -24.82 20.83
N THR A 2 18.19 -24.58 21.70
CA THR A 2 16.75 -24.61 21.33
C THR A 2 16.04 -23.25 21.23
N GLN A 3 16.73 -22.13 21.53
CA GLN A 3 16.09 -20.79 21.47
C GLN A 3 16.08 -20.13 20.08
N GLN A 4 16.92 -20.57 19.15
CA GLN A 4 17.07 -19.93 17.83
C GLN A 4 16.00 -20.39 16.82
N SER A 5 15.43 -21.60 17.00
CA SER A 5 14.37 -22.12 16.13
C SER A 5 13.00 -21.50 16.43
N ASP A 6 12.71 -21.15 17.67
CA ASP A 6 11.42 -20.57 18.07
C ASP A 6 11.25 -19.11 17.59
N HIS A 7 12.34 -18.36 17.45
CA HIS A 7 12.30 -16.99 16.96
C HIS A 7 11.98 -16.93 15.46
N PHE A 8 12.47 -17.90 14.69
CA PHE A 8 12.22 -17.98 13.25
C PHE A 8 10.78 -18.43 12.94
N SER A 9 10.23 -19.36 13.70
CA SER A 9 8.86 -19.86 13.50
C SER A 9 7.78 -18.84 13.85
N ARG A 10 8.01 -17.97 14.84
CA ARG A 10 7.04 -16.94 15.27
C ARG A 10 6.85 -15.83 14.24
N HIS A 11 7.86 -15.55 13.42
CA HIS A 11 7.79 -14.50 12.40
C HIS A 11 7.27 -14.99 11.04
N ALA A 12 7.35 -16.28 10.74
CA ALA A 12 6.93 -16.83 9.45
C ALA A 12 5.43 -16.61 9.15
N GLY A 13 4.55 -16.73 10.16
CA GLY A 13 3.12 -16.47 10.01
C GLY A 13 2.81 -15.00 9.69
N PHE A 14 3.49 -14.06 10.32
CA PHE A 14 3.34 -12.63 10.04
C PHE A 14 3.90 -12.24 8.68
N GLU A 15 5.01 -12.83 8.26
CA GLU A 15 5.56 -12.61 6.91
C GLU A 15 4.62 -13.17 5.84
N LEU A 16 4.08 -14.37 6.04
CA LEU A 16 3.08 -14.95 5.14
C LEU A 16 1.83 -14.07 5.05
N LEU A 17 1.30 -13.61 6.20
CA LEU A 17 0.14 -12.72 6.23
C LEU A 17 0.43 -11.39 5.50
N ARG A 18 1.63 -10.84 5.63
CA ARG A 18 2.06 -9.64 4.91
C ARG A 18 2.08 -9.86 3.41
N ILE A 19 2.67 -10.97 2.95
CA ILE A 19 2.73 -11.32 1.52
C ILE A 19 1.32 -11.51 0.96
N LEU A 20 0.47 -12.28 1.62
CA LEU A 20 -0.92 -12.49 1.22
C LEU A 20 -1.71 -11.19 1.17
N SER A 21 -1.55 -10.33 2.18
CA SER A 21 -2.21 -9.01 2.21
C SER A 21 -1.76 -8.15 1.04
N MET A 22 -0.47 -8.12 0.71
CA MET A 22 0.04 -7.37 -0.45
C MET A 22 -0.49 -7.92 -1.77
N MET A 23 -0.52 -9.25 -1.94
CA MET A 23 -1.08 -9.87 -3.14
C MET A 23 -2.56 -9.52 -3.33
N MET A 24 -3.35 -9.56 -2.25
CA MET A 24 -4.77 -9.21 -2.30
C MET A 24 -5.00 -7.72 -2.58
N ILE A 25 -4.14 -6.84 -2.07
CA ILE A 25 -4.19 -5.40 -2.36
C ILE A 25 -3.89 -5.15 -3.85
N VAL A 26 -2.86 -5.80 -4.41
CA VAL A 26 -2.52 -5.69 -5.83
C VAL A 26 -3.66 -6.21 -6.70
N LEU A 27 -4.23 -7.36 -6.35
CA LEU A 27 -5.37 -7.95 -7.06
C LEU A 27 -6.58 -7.01 -7.04
N MET A 28 -6.92 -6.43 -5.89
CA MET A 28 -8.01 -5.46 -5.74
C MET A 28 -7.80 -4.24 -6.66
N HIS A 29 -6.58 -3.70 -6.72
CA HIS A 29 -6.28 -2.57 -7.61
C HIS A 29 -6.38 -2.96 -9.08
N GLY A 30 -5.86 -4.13 -9.47
CA GLY A 30 -5.99 -4.65 -10.83
C GLY A 30 -7.43 -4.84 -11.26
N ILE A 31 -8.26 -5.39 -10.40
CA ILE A 31 -9.69 -5.59 -10.64
C ILE A 31 -10.44 -4.25 -10.67
N GLY A 32 -10.18 -3.35 -9.72
CA GLY A 32 -10.87 -2.05 -9.61
C GLY A 32 -10.55 -1.10 -10.77
N HIS A 33 -9.31 -1.10 -11.26
CA HIS A 33 -8.91 -0.28 -12.41
C HIS A 33 -9.08 -0.98 -13.76
N GLY A 34 -9.27 -2.31 -13.76
CA GLY A 34 -9.44 -3.12 -14.98
C GLY A 34 -10.84 -3.05 -15.61
N GLY A 35 -11.77 -2.25 -15.07
CA GLY A 35 -13.11 -2.08 -15.64
C GLY A 35 -14.04 -3.28 -15.47
N LEU A 36 -13.69 -4.27 -14.66
CA LEU A 36 -14.52 -5.45 -14.39
C LEU A 36 -15.87 -5.08 -13.74
N GLU A 37 -15.90 -3.98 -12.98
CA GLU A 37 -17.12 -3.45 -12.37
C GLU A 37 -18.19 -3.10 -13.44
N THR A 38 -17.75 -2.53 -14.56
CA THR A 38 -18.65 -2.07 -15.62
C THR A 38 -19.07 -3.19 -16.57
N THR A 39 -18.31 -4.29 -16.64
CA THR A 39 -18.55 -5.43 -17.53
C THR A 39 -19.41 -6.52 -16.91
N ALA A 40 -19.44 -6.64 -15.59
CA ALA A 40 -20.22 -7.66 -14.90
C ALA A 40 -21.62 -7.16 -14.55
N ALA A 41 -22.65 -7.76 -15.14
CA ALA A 41 -24.05 -7.42 -14.84
C ALA A 41 -24.40 -7.78 -13.38
N PRO A 42 -25.12 -6.90 -12.64
CA PRO A 42 -25.59 -7.20 -11.29
C PRO A 42 -26.36 -8.52 -11.20
N GLY A 43 -26.08 -9.33 -10.16
CA GLY A 43 -26.73 -10.62 -9.95
C GLY A 43 -26.07 -11.80 -10.68
N THR A 44 -25.00 -11.57 -11.46
CA THR A 44 -24.25 -12.65 -12.12
C THR A 44 -23.11 -13.17 -11.23
N PHE A 45 -22.67 -14.41 -11.50
CA PHE A 45 -21.54 -15.01 -10.78
C PHE A 45 -20.24 -14.18 -10.89
N PRO A 46 -19.85 -13.62 -12.05
CA PRO A 46 -18.70 -12.71 -12.16
C PRO A 46 -18.84 -11.46 -11.30
N TYR A 47 -20.02 -10.89 -11.17
CA TYR A 47 -20.29 -9.74 -10.29
C TYR A 47 -20.08 -10.09 -8.81
N PHE A 48 -20.53 -11.27 -8.37
CA PHE A 48 -20.30 -11.75 -7.02
C PHE A 48 -18.81 -11.94 -6.73
N ILE A 49 -18.07 -12.58 -7.64
CA ILE A 49 -16.61 -12.78 -7.49
C ILE A 49 -15.85 -11.44 -7.45
N TYR A 50 -16.22 -10.48 -8.29
CA TYR A 50 -15.66 -9.14 -8.26
C TYR A 50 -15.77 -8.53 -6.86
N TRP A 51 -16.99 -8.48 -6.30
CA TRP A 51 -17.23 -7.88 -4.99
C TRP A 51 -16.53 -8.64 -3.86
N LEU A 52 -16.50 -9.97 -3.92
CA LEU A 52 -15.80 -10.79 -2.95
C LEU A 52 -14.31 -10.46 -2.92
N LEU A 53 -13.65 -10.45 -4.07
CA LEU A 53 -12.22 -10.14 -4.19
C LEU A 53 -11.91 -8.69 -3.79
N PHE A 54 -12.80 -7.76 -4.16
CA PHE A 54 -12.66 -6.36 -3.79
C PHE A 54 -12.75 -6.16 -2.26
N MET A 55 -13.69 -6.81 -1.59
CA MET A 55 -13.82 -6.77 -0.13
C MET A 55 -12.64 -7.44 0.58
N LEU A 56 -12.17 -8.58 0.08
CA LEU A 56 -10.96 -9.24 0.60
C LEU A 56 -9.73 -8.33 0.52
N GLY A 57 -9.56 -7.60 -0.58
CA GLY A 57 -8.49 -6.64 -0.73
C GLY A 57 -8.58 -5.48 0.29
N ARG A 58 -9.79 -5.00 0.58
CA ARG A 58 -9.99 -3.97 1.62
C ARG A 58 -9.64 -4.47 3.03
N VAL A 59 -10.06 -5.68 3.37
CA VAL A 59 -9.68 -6.32 4.65
C VAL A 59 -8.17 -6.49 4.73
N SER A 60 -7.53 -6.90 3.63
CA SER A 60 -6.08 -7.09 3.55
C SER A 60 -5.31 -5.78 3.77
N THR A 61 -5.83 -4.65 3.31
CA THR A 61 -5.26 -3.33 3.61
C THR A 61 -5.22 -3.05 5.11
N ASN A 62 -6.32 -3.34 5.82
CA ASN A 62 -6.39 -3.18 7.27
C ASN A 62 -5.41 -4.13 7.98
N CYS A 63 -5.35 -5.40 7.56
CA CYS A 63 -4.38 -6.36 8.10
C CYS A 63 -2.94 -5.88 7.93
N PHE A 64 -2.59 -5.33 6.76
CA PHE A 64 -1.26 -4.80 6.50
C PHE A 64 -0.92 -3.60 7.41
N VAL A 65 -1.87 -2.69 7.63
CA VAL A 65 -1.69 -1.55 8.55
C VAL A 65 -1.53 -2.03 9.99
N MET A 66 -2.35 -2.98 10.44
CA MET A 66 -2.26 -3.55 11.79
C MET A 66 -0.94 -4.26 12.03
N LEU A 67 -0.47 -5.06 11.06
CA LEU A 67 0.84 -5.71 11.11
C LEU A 67 1.97 -4.67 11.21
N THR A 68 1.88 -3.61 10.42
CA THR A 68 2.84 -2.51 10.46
C THR A 68 2.85 -1.86 11.84
N GLY A 69 1.70 -1.54 12.41
CA GLY A 69 1.56 -0.99 13.75
C GLY A 69 2.17 -1.90 14.82
N TYR A 70 1.87 -3.21 14.75
CA TYR A 70 2.42 -4.20 15.67
C TYR A 70 3.96 -4.25 15.68
N PHE A 71 4.59 -4.26 14.49
CA PHE A 71 6.05 -4.28 14.41
C PHE A 71 6.70 -2.92 14.72
N MET A 72 5.95 -1.83 14.63
CA MET A 72 6.46 -0.48 14.89
C MET A 72 6.26 -0.02 16.34
N TRP A 73 5.42 -0.69 17.11
CA TRP A 73 5.12 -0.36 18.51
C TRP A 73 6.38 -0.12 19.36
N GLN A 74 7.40 -0.98 19.26
CA GLN A 74 8.63 -0.87 20.05
C GLN A 74 9.83 -0.35 19.23
N SER A 75 9.63 -0.01 17.96
CA SER A 75 10.72 0.41 17.12
C SER A 75 11.00 1.90 17.28
N LYS A 76 12.28 2.25 17.41
CA LYS A 76 12.68 3.66 17.34
C LYS A 76 12.40 4.19 15.92
N THR A 77 11.62 5.25 15.84
CA THR A 77 11.37 5.95 14.57
C THR A 77 12.68 6.56 14.05
N LYS A 78 13.05 6.16 12.82
CA LYS A 78 14.24 6.71 12.15
C LYS A 78 13.79 7.50 10.93
N VAL A 79 14.05 8.79 10.92
CA VAL A 79 13.74 9.70 9.78
C VAL A 79 14.33 9.18 8.47
N SER A 80 15.52 8.54 8.52
CA SER A 80 16.15 7.93 7.33
C SER A 80 15.31 6.82 6.69
N ARG A 81 14.49 6.10 7.46
CA ARG A 81 13.58 5.07 6.92
C ARG A 81 12.43 5.72 6.17
N LEU A 82 11.86 6.80 6.72
CA LEU A 82 10.80 7.56 6.09
C LEU A 82 11.29 8.17 4.77
N PHE A 83 12.47 8.78 4.78
CA PHE A 83 13.08 9.35 3.59
C PHE A 83 13.32 8.29 2.49
N ARG A 84 13.74 7.08 2.86
CA ARG A 84 13.93 5.98 1.90
C ARG A 84 12.60 5.57 1.24
N ILE A 85 11.53 5.48 2.02
CA ILE A 85 10.19 5.15 1.49
C ILE A 85 9.72 6.24 0.54
N GLU A 86 9.88 7.52 0.92
CA GLU A 86 9.50 8.66 0.09
C GLU A 86 10.25 8.68 -1.24
N MET A 87 11.56 8.40 -1.22
CA MET A 87 12.37 8.29 -2.43
C MET A 87 11.91 7.14 -3.35
N GLN A 88 11.50 6.02 -2.78
CA GLN A 88 10.94 4.91 -3.56
C GLN A 88 9.60 5.31 -4.21
N VAL A 89 8.70 5.94 -3.45
CA VAL A 89 7.40 6.40 -3.96
C VAL A 89 7.60 7.43 -5.07
N LEU A 90 8.51 8.39 -4.88
CA LEU A 90 8.87 9.39 -5.88
C LEU A 90 9.43 8.75 -7.14
N PHE A 91 10.36 7.79 -7.00
CA PHE A 91 10.94 7.08 -8.14
C PHE A 91 9.86 6.38 -8.99
N TYR A 92 8.97 5.61 -8.36
CA TYR A 92 7.91 4.92 -9.08
C TYR A 92 6.87 5.89 -9.66
N SER A 93 6.59 6.99 -8.99
CA SER A 93 5.69 8.03 -9.49
C SER A 93 6.24 8.68 -10.77
N LEU A 94 7.51 9.04 -10.77
CA LEU A 94 8.17 9.60 -11.95
C LEU A 94 8.28 8.57 -13.08
N LEU A 95 8.61 7.32 -12.75
CA LEU A 95 8.68 6.23 -13.73
C LEU A 95 7.32 6.01 -14.41
N THR A 96 6.25 5.91 -13.65
CA THR A 96 4.88 5.73 -14.20
C THR A 96 4.43 6.96 -14.99
N PHE A 97 4.79 8.17 -14.56
CA PHE A 97 4.53 9.40 -15.30
C PHE A 97 5.21 9.39 -16.66
N VAL A 98 6.50 9.06 -16.71
CA VAL A 98 7.27 8.96 -17.96
C VAL A 98 6.68 7.90 -18.89
N ILE A 99 6.37 6.70 -18.38
CA ILE A 99 5.70 5.65 -19.17
C ILE A 99 4.36 6.15 -19.70
N GLY A 100 3.56 6.84 -18.86
CA GLY A 100 2.27 7.39 -19.23
C GLY A 100 2.35 8.43 -20.37
N LEU A 101 3.42 9.22 -20.40
CA LEU A 101 3.70 10.13 -21.52
C LEU A 101 4.02 9.37 -22.82
N PHE A 102 4.84 8.30 -22.76
CA PHE A 102 5.18 7.50 -23.94
C PHE A 102 3.96 6.77 -24.52
N VAL A 103 3.05 6.31 -23.68
CA VAL A 103 1.81 5.60 -24.10
C VAL A 103 0.69 6.60 -24.45
N ASN A 104 0.94 7.91 -24.38
CA ASN A 104 -0.06 8.98 -24.60
C ASN A 104 -1.31 8.87 -23.68
N SER A 105 -1.17 8.23 -22.52
CA SER A 105 -2.24 8.13 -21.52
C SER A 105 -2.27 9.29 -20.54
N VAL A 106 -1.19 10.09 -20.48
CA VAL A 106 -1.04 11.27 -19.62
C VAL A 106 -0.61 12.46 -20.44
N SER A 107 -1.30 13.60 -20.30
CA SER A 107 -0.89 14.85 -20.93
C SER A 107 0.17 15.57 -20.08
N LEU A 108 1.17 16.15 -20.75
CA LEU A 108 2.16 16.99 -20.09
C LEU A 108 1.53 18.32 -19.70
N SER A 109 1.21 18.49 -18.42
CA SER A 109 0.74 19.77 -17.86
C SER A 109 1.45 20.07 -16.54
N ALA A 110 1.43 21.32 -16.10
CA ALA A 110 2.01 21.70 -14.80
C ALA A 110 1.35 20.92 -13.65
N GLY A 111 0.05 20.66 -13.71
CA GLY A 111 -0.68 19.91 -12.71
C GLY A 111 -0.29 18.43 -12.67
N THR A 112 -0.12 17.77 -13.82
CA THR A 112 0.31 16.36 -13.88
C THR A 112 1.76 16.20 -13.41
N LEU A 113 2.64 17.16 -13.77
CA LEU A 113 4.02 17.17 -13.30
C LEU A 113 4.12 17.38 -11.79
N LEU A 114 3.37 18.31 -11.21
CA LEU A 114 3.33 18.53 -9.75
C LEU A 114 2.85 17.29 -9.00
N ARG A 115 1.83 16.60 -9.50
CA ARG A 115 1.36 15.33 -8.90
C ARG A 115 2.40 14.22 -8.98
N ALA A 116 3.19 14.18 -10.05
CA ALA A 116 4.26 13.18 -10.21
C ALA A 116 5.44 13.46 -9.27
N VAL A 117 5.79 14.74 -9.04
CA VAL A 117 6.91 15.16 -8.17
C VAL A 117 6.52 15.12 -6.68
N PHE A 118 5.25 15.37 -6.37
CA PHE A 118 4.74 15.36 -4.99
C PHE A 118 3.63 14.30 -4.80
N PRO A 119 3.94 13.00 -4.99
CA PRO A 119 2.93 11.94 -5.01
C PRO A 119 2.24 11.75 -3.67
N THR A 120 2.98 11.87 -2.56
CA THR A 120 2.48 11.69 -1.20
C THR A 120 1.61 12.87 -0.77
N THR A 121 2.02 14.10 -1.05
CA THR A 121 1.25 15.31 -0.70
C THR A 121 0.00 15.46 -1.56
N SER A 122 0.05 15.02 -2.82
CA SER A 122 -1.09 15.04 -3.74
C SER A 122 -2.05 13.88 -3.53
N CYS A 123 -1.79 13.01 -2.55
CA CYS A 123 -2.57 11.80 -2.24
C CYS A 123 -2.81 10.88 -3.45
N VAL A 124 -1.96 10.94 -4.47
CA VAL A 124 -2.01 10.05 -5.64
C VAL A 124 -1.94 8.59 -5.18
N TYR A 125 -1.05 8.34 -4.22
CA TYR A 125 -0.92 7.04 -3.54
C TYR A 125 -1.43 7.19 -2.09
N TRP A 126 -2.74 7.31 -1.91
CA TRP A 126 -3.40 7.57 -0.62
C TRP A 126 -2.89 6.69 0.53
N PHE A 127 -2.56 5.42 0.25
CA PHE A 127 -2.02 4.49 1.24
C PHE A 127 -0.64 4.95 1.75
N CYS A 128 0.25 5.39 0.84
CA CYS A 128 1.57 5.92 1.20
C CYS A 128 1.44 7.19 2.04
N SER A 129 0.48 8.07 1.69
CA SER A 129 0.19 9.29 2.46
C SER A 129 -0.29 8.96 3.87
N CYS A 130 -1.22 8.01 4.03
CA CYS A 130 -1.67 7.54 5.33
C CYS A 130 -0.54 6.89 6.13
N TYR A 131 0.30 6.08 5.49
CA TYR A 131 1.45 5.46 6.12
C TYR A 131 2.47 6.50 6.62
N PHE A 132 2.72 7.54 5.84
CA PHE A 132 3.58 8.65 6.21
C PHE A 132 3.06 9.36 7.47
N ILE A 133 1.77 9.71 7.51
CA ILE A 133 1.13 10.33 8.67
C ILE A 133 1.21 9.41 9.89
N LEU A 134 0.88 8.13 9.73
CA LEU A 134 0.97 7.14 10.81
C LEU A 134 2.39 7.05 11.37
N TYR A 135 3.39 7.02 10.51
CA TYR A 135 4.79 6.94 10.92
C TYR A 135 5.21 8.16 11.75
N LEU A 136 4.76 9.35 11.39
CA LEU A 136 5.00 10.57 12.17
C LEU A 136 4.24 10.58 13.51
N ALA A 137 3.07 9.94 13.56
CA ALA A 137 2.27 9.84 14.78
C ALA A 137 2.81 8.81 15.80
N ILE A 138 3.62 7.84 15.38
CA ILE A 138 4.14 6.76 16.25
C ILE A 138 4.82 7.30 17.53
N PRO A 139 5.74 8.28 17.50
CA PRO A 139 6.37 8.76 18.73
C PRO A 139 5.38 9.39 19.70
N LEU A 140 4.30 9.97 19.19
CA LEU A 140 3.24 10.52 20.00
C LEU A 140 2.37 9.41 20.61
N LEU A 141 1.98 8.43 19.81
CA LEU A 141 1.20 7.26 20.26
C LEU A 141 1.94 6.46 21.33
N ASN A 142 3.25 6.22 21.14
CA ASN A 142 4.07 5.50 22.10
C ASN A 142 4.30 6.26 23.42
N LYS A 143 3.96 7.55 23.50
CA LYS A 143 3.98 8.31 24.79
C LYS A 143 2.68 8.21 25.56
N ILE A 144 1.59 7.88 24.87
CA ILE A 144 0.23 7.83 25.46
C ILE A 144 -0.06 6.44 26.05
N ILE A 145 0.59 5.41 25.49
CA ILE A 145 0.48 4.02 25.93
C ILE A 145 1.58 3.69 26.94
#